data_6605ace470f505abc628d9ec1e12c8a9
#
_entry.id   6605ace470f505abc628d9ec1e12c8a9
#
_cell.length_a   1.000
_cell.length_b   1.000
_cell.length_c   1.000
_cell.angle_alpha   90.00
_cell.angle_beta   90.00
_cell.angle_gamma   90.00
#
_symmetry.space_group_name_H-M   'P 1'
#
loop_
_entity.id
_entity.type
_entity.pdbx_description
1 polymer ?
#
loop_
_entity_poly.entity_id
_entity_poly.type
_entity_poly.pdbx_seq_one_letter_code
_entity_poly.pdbx_strand_id
1 'polypeptide(L)'
;MKRYLSEPKSHCRLIRATIGLAVALAGFSSDPAYADEDGVSYWLPGRFSSLAAVPAVPGWSMAEVYYHTSVSAFGNAAAAREIRVGRIPANVNVDLNLRLNAQADLVLLNPTYTFATPVLGGQLAIGITGLFGRSAATLDGTLTSAVGPFVTTRTGTLSDSITSVGDLYPQATLKWNAGVHNFMTYLTGDIPVGAYSPTRLANLGIGHGAIDGGGGYTYFNEKLGHEFSAVAGFTYNFKNPDTQYQNGIDFHIDWGASQFLSKQLFVGLVGYYYQQITDDFGQPPILGGVRSRVVGVGPQIGYLFPVGDLQGYLNLKGYGEFAEENRPAGWNT
;
A
#
# COMPACT_ATOMS: atom_id res chain seq x y z
N MET A 1 49.25 25.83 -64.79
CA MET A 1 47.81 26.03 -64.97
C MET A 1 47.07 25.40 -63.80
N LYS A 2 46.62 26.19 -62.83
CA LYS A 2 45.98 25.77 -61.55
C LYS A 2 44.48 25.55 -61.82
N ARG A 3 43.93 24.45 -61.27
CA ARG A 3 42.49 24.34 -61.03
C ARG A 3 42.25 23.89 -59.58
N TYR A 4 41.60 24.75 -58.85
CA TYR A 4 40.97 24.52 -57.56
C TYR A 4 39.83 23.54 -57.70
N LEU A 5 39.73 22.58 -56.76
CA LEU A 5 38.49 21.85 -56.44
C LEU A 5 38.15 22.05 -54.99
N SER A 6 36.99 22.65 -54.77
CA SER A 6 36.39 22.97 -53.48
C SER A 6 35.82 21.74 -52.80
N GLU A 7 36.06 21.61 -51.50
CA GLU A 7 35.44 20.63 -50.63
C GLU A 7 33.94 20.93 -50.36
N PRO A 8 33.08 19.91 -50.20
CA PRO A 8 31.82 20.05 -49.50
C PRO A 8 31.88 19.43 -48.09
N LYS A 9 32.23 20.25 -47.08
CA LYS A 9 32.11 19.89 -45.67
C LYS A 9 30.89 20.63 -45.10
N SER A 10 29.71 19.97 -45.01
CA SER A 10 28.68 20.40 -44.04
C SER A 10 27.52 19.45 -43.79
N HIS A 11 27.31 18.41 -44.60
CA HIS A 11 26.12 17.56 -44.45
C HIS A 11 26.26 16.34 -43.52
N CYS A 12 27.49 15.98 -43.12
CA CYS A 12 27.74 14.79 -42.29
C CYS A 12 27.60 15.04 -40.78
N ARG A 13 27.58 16.31 -40.31
CA ARG A 13 27.41 16.62 -38.89
C ARG A 13 25.95 16.73 -38.44
N LEU A 14 25.03 17.11 -39.33
CA LEU A 14 23.60 17.17 -38.97
C LEU A 14 22.96 15.77 -38.84
N ILE A 15 23.38 14.81 -39.65
CA ILE A 15 22.84 13.45 -39.63
C ILE A 15 23.26 12.70 -38.34
N ARG A 16 24.47 12.96 -37.84
CA ARG A 16 24.93 12.34 -36.59
C ARG A 16 24.25 12.93 -35.33
N ALA A 17 23.85 14.19 -35.36
CA ALA A 17 23.12 14.83 -34.26
C ALA A 17 21.66 14.36 -34.15
N THR A 18 21.01 14.12 -35.34
CA THR A 18 19.63 13.65 -35.39
C THR A 18 19.48 12.18 -34.99
N ILE A 19 20.48 11.34 -35.28
CA ILE A 19 20.48 9.93 -34.86
C ILE A 19 20.77 9.83 -33.35
N GLY A 20 21.64 10.67 -32.81
CA GLY A 20 21.92 10.72 -31.36
C GLY A 20 20.72 11.17 -30.53
N LEU A 21 19.90 12.08 -31.03
CA LEU A 21 18.69 12.54 -30.36
C LEU A 21 17.54 11.51 -30.44
N ALA A 22 17.42 10.80 -31.56
CA ALA A 22 16.43 9.73 -31.73
C ALA A 22 16.73 8.51 -30.86
N VAL A 23 18.02 8.17 -30.65
CA VAL A 23 18.44 7.07 -29.74
C VAL A 23 18.29 7.48 -28.26
N ALA A 24 18.45 8.76 -27.92
CA ALA A 24 18.22 9.25 -26.56
C ALA A 24 16.73 9.30 -26.18
N LEU A 25 15.83 9.46 -27.17
CA LEU A 25 14.38 9.42 -26.95
C LEU A 25 13.81 7.98 -26.97
N ALA A 26 14.50 7.03 -27.56
CA ALA A 26 14.12 5.61 -27.54
C ALA A 26 14.52 4.87 -26.25
N GLY A 27 15.27 5.52 -25.35
CA GLY A 27 15.73 4.95 -24.08
C GLY A 27 14.81 5.18 -22.89
N PHE A 28 13.73 5.93 -23.04
CA PHE A 28 12.65 6.08 -22.05
C PHE A 28 11.36 5.41 -22.55
N SER A 29 11.43 4.10 -22.81
CA SER A 29 10.25 3.27 -22.69
C SER A 29 9.98 3.17 -21.18
N SER A 30 9.12 4.03 -20.65
CA SER A 30 8.48 3.79 -19.38
C SER A 30 7.69 2.49 -19.56
N ASP A 31 8.16 1.41 -18.94
CA ASP A 31 7.39 0.18 -18.86
C ASP A 31 6.02 0.54 -18.25
N PRO A 32 4.93 0.01 -18.79
CA PRO A 32 3.60 0.30 -18.27
C PRO A 32 3.52 -0.14 -16.82
N ALA A 33 3.19 0.78 -15.95
CA ALA A 33 3.09 0.60 -14.51
C ALA A 33 1.71 0.05 -14.13
N TYR A 34 1.63 -0.97 -13.28
CA TYR A 34 0.41 -1.65 -12.86
C TYR A 34 0.36 -1.82 -11.35
N ALA A 35 -0.81 -1.66 -10.74
CA ALA A 35 -1.06 -1.74 -9.31
C ALA A 35 -1.78 -3.04 -8.94
N ASP A 36 -1.78 -3.38 -7.63
CA ASP A 36 -2.69 -4.37 -7.04
C ASP A 36 -4.12 -4.18 -7.55
N GLU A 37 -4.91 -5.25 -7.56
CA GLU A 37 -6.33 -5.18 -7.93
C GLU A 37 -7.01 -4.11 -7.07
N ASP A 38 -7.67 -3.15 -7.70
CA ASP A 38 -8.23 -1.95 -7.07
C ASP A 38 -7.22 -0.96 -6.45
N GLY A 39 -5.90 -1.16 -6.63
CA GLY A 39 -4.86 -0.27 -6.10
C GLY A 39 -4.70 -0.31 -4.59
N VAL A 40 -5.29 -1.30 -3.93
CA VAL A 40 -5.23 -1.53 -2.48
C VAL A 40 -4.81 -2.97 -2.23
N SER A 41 -3.75 -3.16 -1.45
CA SER A 41 -3.35 -4.48 -0.96
C SER A 41 -4.14 -4.87 0.29
N TYR A 42 -4.15 -6.16 0.62
CA TYR A 42 -4.64 -6.66 1.90
C TYR A 42 -3.93 -5.97 3.09
N TRP A 43 -2.62 -5.73 2.96
CA TRP A 43 -1.84 -5.09 4.01
C TRP A 43 -2.14 -3.59 4.09
N LEU A 44 -2.70 -3.16 5.22
CA LEU A 44 -2.82 -1.74 5.54
C LEU A 44 -1.48 -1.23 6.06
N PRO A 45 -0.83 -0.29 5.37
CA PRO A 45 0.43 0.29 5.80
C PRO A 45 0.35 0.87 7.22
N GLY A 46 1.39 0.61 8.02
CA GLY A 46 1.44 1.08 9.39
C GLY A 46 0.57 0.30 10.39
N ARG A 47 0.14 -0.92 10.05
CA ARG A 47 -0.64 -1.79 10.94
C ARG A 47 0.08 -2.05 12.27
N PHE A 48 1.38 -2.29 12.21
CA PHE A 48 2.24 -2.39 13.38
C PHE A 48 3.03 -1.08 13.62
N SER A 49 3.42 -0.84 14.85
CA SER A 49 4.21 0.34 15.24
C SER A 49 4.97 0.04 16.52
N SER A 50 5.29 1.07 17.31
CA SER A 50 5.97 0.92 18.58
C SER A 50 5.25 -0.05 19.53
N LEU A 51 6.02 -0.82 20.29
CA LEU A 51 5.58 -1.83 21.26
C LEU A 51 4.92 -3.07 20.63
N ALA A 52 5.03 -3.28 19.33
CA ALA A 52 4.30 -4.32 18.59
C ALA A 52 4.49 -5.73 19.17
N ALA A 53 5.72 -6.10 19.56
CA ALA A 53 6.04 -7.43 20.10
C ALA A 53 5.97 -7.51 21.63
N VAL A 54 5.66 -6.42 22.35
CA VAL A 54 5.53 -6.44 23.81
C VAL A 54 4.30 -7.26 24.20
N PRO A 55 4.42 -8.24 25.11
CA PRO A 55 3.28 -8.98 25.64
C PRO A 55 2.24 -8.06 26.29
N ALA A 56 0.97 -8.41 26.17
CA ALA A 56 -0.14 -7.68 26.74
C ALA A 56 -0.58 -8.26 28.10
N VAL A 57 -1.45 -7.57 28.81
CA VAL A 57 -2.11 -8.10 29.99
C VAL A 57 -3.12 -9.18 29.56
N PRO A 58 -3.16 -10.36 30.21
CA PRO A 58 -4.17 -11.38 29.92
C PRO A 58 -5.60 -10.87 30.10
N GLY A 59 -6.51 -11.32 29.24
CA GLY A 59 -7.92 -10.95 29.24
C GLY A 59 -8.35 -10.29 27.94
N TRP A 60 -9.52 -9.66 27.97
CA TRP A 60 -10.07 -8.94 26.84
C TRP A 60 -9.44 -7.55 26.68
N SER A 61 -9.16 -7.20 25.44
CA SER A 61 -8.81 -5.83 25.04
C SER A 61 -9.62 -5.45 23.80
N MET A 62 -9.82 -4.15 23.62
CA MET A 62 -10.46 -3.57 22.43
C MET A 62 -9.54 -2.49 21.89
N ALA A 63 -9.15 -2.62 20.61
CA ALA A 63 -8.53 -1.53 19.89
C ALA A 63 -9.54 -0.93 18.92
N GLU A 64 -9.58 0.39 18.89
CA GLU A 64 -10.29 1.18 17.88
C GLU A 64 -9.25 2.01 17.13
N VAL A 65 -9.25 1.89 15.81
CA VAL A 65 -8.35 2.63 14.94
C VAL A 65 -9.18 3.44 13.96
N TYR A 66 -9.03 4.75 13.98
CA TYR A 66 -9.45 5.59 12.87
C TYR A 66 -8.29 5.68 11.88
N TYR A 67 -8.54 5.35 10.63
CA TYR A 67 -7.56 5.39 9.56
C TYR A 67 -8.07 6.28 8.43
N HIS A 68 -7.30 7.31 8.11
CA HIS A 68 -7.54 8.16 6.94
C HIS A 68 -6.41 7.99 5.94
N THR A 69 -6.76 7.91 4.66
CA THR A 69 -5.78 7.92 3.56
C THR A 69 -6.25 8.80 2.42
N SER A 70 -5.30 9.50 1.79
CA SER A 70 -5.53 10.28 0.59
C SER A 70 -4.36 10.03 -0.36
N VAL A 71 -4.65 9.41 -1.49
CA VAL A 71 -3.65 8.95 -2.45
C VAL A 71 -4.02 9.35 -3.87
N SER A 72 -3.02 9.45 -4.74
CA SER A 72 -3.19 9.72 -6.16
C SER A 72 -2.29 8.82 -7.00
N ALA A 73 -2.73 8.55 -8.23
CA ALA A 73 -1.93 7.88 -9.26
C ALA A 73 -2.11 8.59 -10.60
N PHE A 74 -1.08 8.55 -11.41
CA PHE A 74 -1.05 9.19 -12.73
C PHE A 74 -0.65 8.18 -13.81
N GLY A 75 -1.05 8.47 -15.04
CA GLY A 75 -0.61 7.75 -16.22
C GLY A 75 -1.01 6.27 -16.20
N ASN A 76 -0.02 5.41 -16.38
CA ASN A 76 -0.25 3.98 -16.56
C ASN A 76 -0.82 3.28 -15.32
N ALA A 77 -0.47 3.71 -14.11
CA ALA A 77 -1.03 3.12 -12.89
C ALA A 77 -2.55 3.32 -12.79
N ALA A 78 -3.05 4.50 -13.18
CA ALA A 78 -4.48 4.77 -13.25
C ALA A 78 -5.16 4.01 -14.40
N ALA A 79 -4.50 3.90 -15.57
CA ALA A 79 -5.01 3.19 -16.74
C ALA A 79 -5.16 1.69 -16.51
N ALA A 80 -4.20 1.07 -15.88
CA ALA A 80 -4.17 -0.36 -15.61
C ALA A 80 -5.39 -0.85 -14.84
N ARG A 81 -5.80 -0.09 -13.82
CA ARG A 81 -7.00 -0.39 -13.05
C ARG A 81 -8.25 -0.40 -13.92
N GLU A 82 -8.43 0.63 -14.74
CA GLU A 82 -9.63 0.78 -15.57
C GLU A 82 -9.73 -0.26 -16.70
N ILE A 83 -8.59 -0.71 -17.20
CA ILE A 83 -8.54 -1.84 -18.14
C ILE A 83 -8.97 -3.13 -17.45
N ARG A 84 -8.53 -3.39 -16.23
CA ARG A 84 -8.90 -4.59 -15.46
C ARG A 84 -10.39 -4.69 -15.18
N VAL A 85 -11.00 -3.61 -14.73
CA VAL A 85 -12.45 -3.59 -14.48
C VAL A 85 -13.30 -3.49 -15.75
N GLY A 86 -12.66 -3.55 -16.93
CA GLY A 86 -13.35 -3.56 -18.22
C GLY A 86 -13.96 -2.24 -18.68
N ARG A 87 -13.62 -1.12 -18.00
CA ARG A 87 -14.11 0.21 -18.38
C ARG A 87 -13.42 0.78 -19.61
N ILE A 88 -12.16 0.36 -19.85
CA ILE A 88 -11.37 0.74 -21.02
C ILE A 88 -10.96 -0.53 -21.75
N PRO A 89 -11.21 -0.64 -23.08
CA PRO A 89 -10.75 -1.78 -23.86
C PRO A 89 -9.22 -1.86 -23.90
N ALA A 90 -8.66 -3.05 -23.72
CA ALA A 90 -7.20 -3.27 -23.69
C ALA A 90 -6.48 -2.99 -25.01
N ASN A 91 -7.22 -2.83 -26.11
CA ASN A 91 -6.69 -2.63 -27.47
C ASN A 91 -6.75 -1.18 -27.96
N VAL A 92 -6.97 -0.21 -27.06
CA VAL A 92 -7.03 1.22 -27.44
C VAL A 92 -5.62 1.77 -27.64
N ASN A 93 -5.25 2.00 -28.89
CA ASN A 93 -3.96 2.56 -29.31
C ASN A 93 -4.07 4.10 -29.42
N VAL A 94 -4.23 4.79 -28.29
CA VAL A 94 -4.40 6.26 -28.19
C VAL A 94 -3.67 6.79 -26.98
N ASP A 95 -3.20 8.04 -27.03
CA ASP A 95 -2.65 8.73 -25.88
C ASP A 95 -3.77 9.01 -24.85
N LEU A 96 -3.90 8.11 -23.87
CA LEU A 96 -4.82 8.22 -22.76
C LEU A 96 -4.07 8.65 -21.52
N ASN A 97 -4.33 9.87 -21.06
CA ASN A 97 -3.79 10.37 -19.80
C ASN A 97 -4.86 10.25 -18.72
N LEU A 98 -4.58 9.46 -17.70
CA LEU A 98 -5.48 9.23 -16.58
C LEU A 98 -4.88 9.78 -15.27
N ARG A 99 -5.75 10.32 -14.42
CA ARG A 99 -5.44 10.72 -13.05
C ARG A 99 -6.48 10.09 -12.12
N LEU A 100 -6.02 9.27 -11.21
CA LEU A 100 -6.83 8.68 -10.15
C LEU A 100 -6.54 9.43 -8.84
N ASN A 101 -7.59 9.88 -8.15
CA ASN A 101 -7.52 10.36 -6.77
C ASN A 101 -8.46 9.49 -5.93
N ALA A 102 -7.97 9.00 -4.79
CA ALA A 102 -8.75 8.18 -3.89
C ALA A 102 -8.56 8.62 -2.45
N GLN A 103 -9.63 8.50 -1.66
CA GLN A 103 -9.66 8.81 -0.23
C GLN A 103 -10.46 7.73 0.49
N ALA A 104 -10.02 7.38 1.70
CA ALA A 104 -10.80 6.53 2.58
C ALA A 104 -10.74 7.03 4.02
N ASP A 105 -11.87 6.94 4.69
CA ASP A 105 -12.06 7.19 6.12
C ASP A 105 -12.63 5.91 6.73
N LEU A 106 -11.82 5.22 7.54
CA LEU A 106 -12.10 3.88 8.04
C LEU A 106 -12.04 3.85 9.56
N VAL A 107 -12.95 3.11 10.17
CA VAL A 107 -12.90 2.74 11.58
C VAL A 107 -12.73 1.23 11.65
N LEU A 108 -11.67 0.79 12.32
CA LEU A 108 -11.36 -0.61 12.55
C LEU A 108 -11.56 -0.92 14.03
N LEU A 109 -12.38 -1.92 14.32
CA LEU A 109 -12.63 -2.42 15.66
C LEU A 109 -12.00 -3.80 15.82
N ASN A 110 -11.13 -3.94 16.82
CA ASN A 110 -10.35 -5.16 17.03
C ASN A 110 -10.49 -5.67 18.48
N PRO A 111 -11.56 -6.41 18.80
CA PRO A 111 -11.61 -7.21 20.01
C PRO A 111 -10.56 -8.33 19.97
N THR A 112 -9.76 -8.42 21.02
CA THR A 112 -8.70 -9.42 21.17
C THR A 112 -8.73 -10.03 22.56
N TYR A 113 -8.60 -11.35 22.64
CA TYR A 113 -8.44 -12.08 23.90
C TYR A 113 -7.01 -12.60 24.02
N THR A 114 -6.34 -12.18 25.08
CA THR A 114 -4.99 -12.62 25.45
C THR A 114 -5.05 -13.69 26.51
N PHE A 115 -4.49 -14.87 26.22
CA PHE A 115 -4.51 -16.00 27.13
C PHE A 115 -3.50 -15.83 28.27
N ALA A 116 -3.90 -16.20 29.48
CA ALA A 116 -3.01 -16.22 30.65
C ALA A 116 -2.07 -17.42 30.64
N THR A 117 -2.52 -18.56 30.08
CA THR A 117 -1.71 -19.78 29.99
C THR A 117 -0.73 -19.68 28.83
N PRO A 118 0.58 -19.84 29.05
CA PRO A 118 1.56 -19.79 27.99
C PRO A 118 1.37 -20.92 26.96
N VAL A 119 1.54 -20.59 25.68
CA VAL A 119 1.58 -21.53 24.55
C VAL A 119 3.01 -21.48 23.99
N LEU A 120 3.69 -22.62 23.89
CA LEU A 120 5.09 -22.70 23.42
C LEU A 120 6.02 -21.72 24.17
N GLY A 121 5.76 -21.50 25.45
CA GLY A 121 6.51 -20.56 26.28
C GLY A 121 6.20 -19.07 26.00
N GLY A 122 5.28 -18.76 25.12
CA GLY A 122 4.86 -17.43 24.75
C GLY A 122 3.41 -17.14 25.15
N GLN A 123 3.03 -15.88 25.04
CA GLN A 123 1.69 -15.38 25.27
C GLN A 123 0.89 -15.37 23.96
N LEU A 124 -0.13 -16.24 23.87
CA LEU A 124 -1.05 -16.28 22.74
C LEU A 124 -2.14 -15.22 22.91
N ALA A 125 -2.46 -14.51 21.82
CA ALA A 125 -3.65 -13.69 21.71
C ALA A 125 -4.37 -13.97 20.39
N ILE A 126 -5.70 -13.98 20.41
CA ILE A 126 -6.57 -14.21 19.26
C ILE A 126 -7.58 -13.07 19.18
N GLY A 127 -7.77 -12.51 18.00
CA GLY A 127 -8.70 -11.43 17.75
C GLY A 127 -9.28 -11.48 16.36
N ILE A 128 -10.18 -10.56 16.10
CA ILE A 128 -10.76 -10.32 14.77
C ILE A 128 -10.96 -8.82 14.59
N THR A 129 -10.49 -8.28 13.47
CA THR A 129 -10.74 -6.88 13.14
C THR A 129 -11.91 -6.78 12.17
N GLY A 130 -12.88 -5.94 12.48
CA GLY A 130 -13.94 -5.53 11.57
C GLY A 130 -13.69 -4.11 11.09
N LEU A 131 -14.06 -3.83 9.86
CA LEU A 131 -13.87 -2.56 9.18
C LEU A 131 -15.23 -1.95 8.82
N PHE A 132 -15.38 -0.66 9.08
CA PHE A 132 -16.50 0.17 8.62
C PHE A 132 -15.95 1.52 8.17
N GLY A 133 -16.53 2.09 7.11
CA GLY A 133 -16.07 3.40 6.68
C GLY A 133 -16.61 3.87 5.34
N ARG A 134 -15.94 4.87 4.81
CA ARG A 134 -16.21 5.45 3.49
C ARG A 134 -14.97 5.37 2.62
N SER A 135 -15.17 4.92 1.38
CA SER A 135 -14.19 5.01 0.30
C SER A 135 -14.76 5.89 -0.82
N ALA A 136 -13.94 6.76 -1.39
CA ALA A 136 -14.29 7.62 -2.51
C ALA A 136 -13.13 7.69 -3.50
N ALA A 137 -13.44 7.61 -4.79
CA ALA A 137 -12.44 7.70 -5.85
C ALA A 137 -12.96 8.53 -7.02
N THR A 138 -12.06 9.28 -7.65
CA THR A 138 -12.32 10.07 -8.85
C THR A 138 -11.25 9.77 -9.89
N LEU A 139 -11.69 9.45 -11.10
CA LEU A 139 -10.85 9.19 -12.26
C LEU A 139 -11.10 10.27 -13.29
N ASP A 140 -10.09 11.09 -13.56
CA ASP A 140 -10.08 12.05 -14.65
C ASP A 140 -9.34 11.47 -15.84
N GLY A 141 -9.95 11.52 -17.01
CA GLY A 141 -9.39 11.00 -18.25
C GLY A 141 -9.30 12.06 -19.34
N THR A 142 -8.17 12.11 -20.04
CA THR A 142 -7.98 12.91 -21.24
C THR A 142 -7.54 12.02 -22.36
N LEU A 143 -8.37 11.93 -23.40
CA LEU A 143 -8.12 11.17 -24.62
C LEU A 143 -7.71 12.12 -25.74
N THR A 144 -6.50 11.97 -26.24
CA THR A 144 -6.02 12.71 -27.42
C THR A 144 -5.90 11.78 -28.60
N SER A 145 -6.61 12.07 -29.66
CA SER A 145 -6.61 11.33 -30.92
C SER A 145 -6.09 12.24 -32.02
N ALA A 146 -5.07 11.79 -32.78
CA ALA A 146 -4.52 12.49 -33.93
C ALA A 146 -4.79 11.69 -35.21
N VAL A 147 -5.45 12.32 -36.20
CA VAL A 147 -5.68 11.75 -37.50
C VAL A 147 -5.16 12.75 -38.56
N GLY A 148 -3.97 12.52 -39.06
CA GLY A 148 -3.28 13.48 -39.94
C GLY A 148 -2.98 14.80 -39.20
N PRO A 149 -3.35 15.97 -39.77
CA PRO A 149 -3.13 17.26 -39.12
C PRO A 149 -4.19 17.60 -38.06
N PHE A 150 -5.21 16.77 -37.88
CA PHE A 150 -6.32 17.04 -36.95
C PHE A 150 -6.08 16.34 -35.62
N VAL A 151 -6.03 17.13 -34.55
CA VAL A 151 -5.95 16.64 -33.18
C VAL A 151 -7.29 16.92 -32.48
N THR A 152 -7.86 15.89 -31.87
CA THR A 152 -9.09 15.99 -31.10
C THR A 152 -8.80 15.52 -29.67
N THR A 153 -9.13 16.35 -28.68
CA THR A 153 -9.02 16.02 -27.27
C THR A 153 -10.41 15.91 -26.64
N ARG A 154 -10.65 14.84 -25.91
CA ARG A 154 -11.88 14.64 -25.10
C ARG A 154 -11.47 14.41 -23.67
N THR A 155 -12.16 15.06 -22.74
CA THR A 155 -12.00 14.87 -21.29
C THR A 155 -13.25 14.26 -20.71
N GLY A 156 -13.10 13.47 -19.66
CA GLY A 156 -14.20 12.89 -18.89
C GLY A 156 -13.79 12.64 -17.44
N THR A 157 -14.73 12.71 -16.54
CA THR A 157 -14.54 12.42 -15.11
C THR A 157 -15.54 11.37 -14.68
N LEU A 158 -15.05 10.35 -13.96
CA LEU A 158 -15.85 9.33 -13.30
C LEU A 158 -15.60 9.43 -11.80
N SER A 159 -16.65 9.53 -11.00
CA SER A 159 -16.56 9.57 -9.54
C SER A 159 -17.48 8.51 -8.93
N ASP A 160 -16.99 7.86 -7.87
CA ASP A 160 -17.76 6.88 -7.11
C ASP A 160 -17.42 7.00 -5.63
N SER A 161 -18.38 6.65 -4.77
CA SER A 161 -18.14 6.55 -3.33
C SER A 161 -19.09 5.54 -2.69
N ILE A 162 -18.61 4.90 -1.63
CA ILE A 162 -19.40 3.95 -0.84
C ILE A 162 -19.16 4.19 0.64
N THR A 163 -20.21 4.06 1.45
CA THR A 163 -20.13 3.95 2.90
C THR A 163 -20.76 2.62 3.29
N SER A 164 -19.97 1.72 3.88
CA SER A 164 -20.40 0.36 4.19
C SER A 164 -19.46 -0.31 5.17
N VAL A 165 -19.66 -1.62 5.39
CA VAL A 165 -18.71 -2.49 6.08
C VAL A 165 -17.70 -3.05 5.08
N GLY A 166 -16.46 -3.23 5.53
CA GLY A 166 -15.41 -3.94 4.80
C GLY A 166 -15.29 -5.38 5.23
N ASP A 167 -14.15 -5.96 4.93
CA ASP A 167 -13.84 -7.37 5.22
C ASP A 167 -13.55 -7.62 6.70
N LEU A 168 -13.45 -8.89 7.07
CA LEU A 168 -13.10 -9.32 8.43
C LEU A 168 -11.68 -9.90 8.42
N TYR A 169 -10.87 -9.48 9.40
CA TYR A 169 -9.46 -9.86 9.51
C TYR A 169 -9.22 -10.64 10.82
N PRO A 170 -9.40 -11.99 10.82
CA PRO A 170 -9.00 -12.81 11.95
C PRO A 170 -7.49 -12.74 12.14
N GLN A 171 -7.04 -12.78 13.40
CA GLN A 171 -5.61 -12.74 13.72
C GLN A 171 -5.26 -13.56 14.95
N ALA A 172 -4.06 -14.10 14.97
CA ALA A 172 -3.43 -14.73 16.11
C ALA A 172 -2.01 -14.18 16.26
N THR A 173 -1.59 -13.89 17.47
CA THR A 173 -0.21 -13.48 17.79
C THR A 173 0.33 -14.33 18.92
N LEU A 174 1.62 -14.65 18.85
CA LEU A 174 2.35 -15.34 19.92
C LEU A 174 3.58 -14.49 20.25
N LYS A 175 3.70 -14.05 21.50
CA LYS A 175 4.71 -13.11 21.96
C LYS A 175 5.54 -13.68 23.08
N TRP A 176 6.85 -13.40 23.06
CA TRP A 176 7.82 -13.81 24.07
C TRP A 176 8.56 -12.59 24.62
N ASN A 177 8.84 -12.58 25.92
CA ASN A 177 9.67 -11.57 26.57
C ASN A 177 10.98 -12.16 27.06
N ALA A 178 12.08 -11.48 26.79
CA ALA A 178 13.43 -11.77 27.29
C ALA A 178 14.07 -10.48 27.84
N GLY A 179 13.49 -9.94 28.93
CA GLY A 179 13.89 -8.67 29.50
C GLY A 179 13.52 -7.48 28.63
N VAL A 180 14.51 -6.74 28.12
CA VAL A 180 14.28 -5.61 27.21
C VAL A 180 13.99 -6.04 25.77
N HIS A 181 14.14 -7.32 25.46
CA HIS A 181 13.93 -7.90 24.14
C HIS A 181 12.59 -8.64 24.09
N ASN A 182 11.77 -8.32 23.14
CA ASN A 182 10.48 -8.96 22.91
C ASN A 182 10.42 -9.48 21.48
N PHE A 183 9.85 -10.65 21.31
CA PHE A 183 9.71 -11.32 20.01
C PHE A 183 8.24 -11.63 19.76
N MET A 184 7.85 -11.66 18.51
CA MET A 184 6.49 -11.98 18.10
C MET A 184 6.50 -12.81 16.82
N THR A 185 5.58 -13.75 16.73
CA THR A 185 5.08 -14.25 15.46
C THR A 185 3.58 -13.98 15.36
N TYR A 186 3.08 -13.84 14.14
CA TYR A 186 1.67 -13.61 13.91
C TYR A 186 1.20 -14.36 12.67
N LEU A 187 -0.09 -14.63 12.65
CA LEU A 187 -0.86 -15.10 11.50
C LEU A 187 -2.15 -14.28 11.44
N THR A 188 -2.50 -13.80 10.27
CA THR A 188 -3.75 -13.08 10.02
C THR A 188 -4.25 -13.42 8.62
N GLY A 189 -5.45 -13.01 8.29
CA GLY A 189 -6.02 -13.26 6.97
C GLY A 189 -7.17 -12.33 6.70
N ASP A 190 -7.71 -12.46 5.50
CA ASP A 190 -8.89 -11.76 5.04
C ASP A 190 -10.03 -12.72 4.73
N ILE A 191 -11.20 -12.43 5.30
CA ILE A 191 -12.47 -13.06 4.94
C ILE A 191 -13.25 -12.02 4.13
N PRO A 192 -13.40 -12.20 2.80
CA PRO A 192 -13.95 -11.20 1.89
C PRO A 192 -15.48 -11.16 1.98
N VAL A 193 -15.99 -10.54 3.04
CA VAL A 193 -17.43 -10.37 3.31
C VAL A 193 -17.88 -8.91 3.18
N GLY A 194 -16.96 -8.01 2.94
CA GLY A 194 -17.20 -6.59 2.80
C GLY A 194 -17.87 -6.20 1.49
N ALA A 195 -18.26 -4.94 1.42
CA ALA A 195 -18.91 -4.40 0.24
C ALA A 195 -17.92 -4.26 -0.92
N TYR A 196 -18.04 -5.16 -1.88
CA TYR A 196 -17.24 -5.23 -3.09
C TYR A 196 -18.09 -5.41 -4.35
N SER A 197 -17.67 -4.78 -5.43
CA SER A 197 -18.15 -5.05 -6.79
C SER A 197 -17.05 -4.71 -7.80
N PRO A 198 -16.74 -5.60 -8.76
CA PRO A 198 -15.68 -5.35 -9.76
C PRO A 198 -16.00 -4.18 -10.70
N THR A 199 -17.27 -3.72 -10.73
CA THR A 199 -17.69 -2.60 -11.58
C THR A 199 -17.63 -1.24 -10.88
N ARG A 200 -17.36 -1.19 -9.57
CA ARG A 200 -17.23 0.06 -8.80
C ARG A 200 -15.83 0.63 -8.87
N LEU A 201 -15.73 1.95 -8.82
CA LEU A 201 -14.46 2.65 -8.69
C LEU A 201 -13.99 2.69 -7.22
N ALA A 202 -14.92 2.69 -6.27
CA ALA A 202 -14.66 2.68 -4.83
C ALA A 202 -15.30 1.44 -4.18
N ASN A 203 -14.50 0.68 -3.44
CA ASN A 203 -14.88 -0.51 -2.67
C ASN A 203 -14.39 -0.39 -1.22
N LEU A 204 -14.95 -1.20 -0.31
CA LEU A 204 -14.49 -1.36 1.07
C LEU A 204 -14.02 -2.78 1.37
N GLY A 205 -14.52 -3.78 0.63
CA GLY A 205 -13.92 -5.11 0.54
C GLY A 205 -12.94 -5.17 -0.63
N ILE A 206 -11.97 -6.10 -0.56
CA ILE A 206 -10.98 -6.30 -1.64
C ILE A 206 -11.41 -7.38 -2.64
N GLY A 207 -12.52 -8.07 -2.39
CA GLY A 207 -13.12 -9.05 -3.32
C GLY A 207 -12.43 -10.41 -3.36
N HIS A 208 -11.37 -10.61 -2.58
CA HIS A 208 -10.68 -11.89 -2.46
C HIS A 208 -10.11 -12.08 -1.05
N GLY A 209 -9.95 -13.32 -0.64
CA GLY A 209 -9.29 -13.62 0.63
C GLY A 209 -7.77 -13.48 0.55
N ALA A 210 -7.14 -13.40 1.72
CA ALA A 210 -5.69 -13.40 1.86
C ALA A 210 -5.26 -14.14 3.12
N ILE A 211 -4.00 -14.61 3.14
CA ILE A 211 -3.31 -15.09 4.34
C ILE A 211 -2.00 -14.36 4.45
N ASP A 212 -1.72 -13.87 5.65
CA ASP A 212 -0.51 -13.12 5.96
C ASP A 212 0.12 -13.65 7.25
N GLY A 213 1.44 -13.78 7.25
CA GLY A 213 2.18 -14.24 8.41
C GLY A 213 3.58 -13.70 8.46
N GLY A 214 4.08 -13.57 9.67
CA GLY A 214 5.40 -13.00 9.87
C GLY A 214 5.89 -13.01 11.30
N GLY A 215 6.90 -12.19 11.54
CA GLY A 215 7.52 -12.04 12.84
C GLY A 215 7.91 -10.61 13.16
N GLY A 216 8.05 -10.35 14.44
CA GLY A 216 8.39 -9.03 14.94
C GLY A 216 9.38 -9.08 16.10
N TYR A 217 10.03 -7.97 16.29
CA TYR A 217 10.95 -7.71 17.38
C TYR A 217 10.68 -6.33 17.97
N THR A 218 10.70 -6.24 19.30
CA THR A 218 10.69 -4.96 20.02
C THR A 218 11.82 -4.94 21.06
N TYR A 219 12.69 -3.95 20.93
CA TYR A 219 13.55 -3.53 22.03
C TYR A 219 12.81 -2.48 22.85
N PHE A 220 12.62 -2.71 24.14
CA PHE A 220 12.00 -1.75 25.03
C PHE A 220 12.76 -1.67 26.36
N ASN A 221 13.43 -0.55 26.59
CA ASN A 221 14.15 -0.29 27.82
C ASN A 221 13.44 0.82 28.61
N GLU A 222 12.61 0.44 29.55
CA GLU A 222 11.82 1.35 30.37
C GLU A 222 12.68 2.35 31.18
N LYS A 223 13.90 1.95 31.58
CA LYS A 223 14.80 2.81 32.39
C LYS A 223 15.37 3.95 31.55
N LEU A 224 15.70 3.70 30.31
CA LEU A 224 16.22 4.69 29.35
C LEU A 224 15.12 5.37 28.56
N GLY A 225 13.91 4.79 28.56
CA GLY A 225 12.80 5.26 27.74
C GLY A 225 13.00 5.02 26.24
N HIS A 226 13.93 4.12 25.86
CA HIS A 226 14.18 3.82 24.45
C HIS A 226 13.33 2.64 23.99
N GLU A 227 12.71 2.80 22.84
CA GLU A 227 11.93 1.76 22.19
C GLU A 227 12.26 1.70 20.69
N PHE A 228 12.36 0.48 20.16
CA PHE A 228 12.43 0.20 18.73
C PHE A 228 11.66 -1.09 18.44
N SER A 229 10.74 -1.02 17.48
CA SER A 229 9.98 -2.17 16.99
C SER A 229 10.15 -2.32 15.48
N ALA A 230 10.17 -3.57 15.01
CA ALA A 230 10.04 -3.90 13.60
C ALA A 230 9.25 -5.21 13.46
N VAL A 231 8.34 -5.24 12.50
CA VAL A 231 7.51 -6.42 12.16
C VAL A 231 7.55 -6.59 10.66
N ALA A 232 7.94 -7.79 10.20
CA ALA A 232 7.97 -8.12 8.78
C ALA A 232 7.13 -9.37 8.50
N GLY A 233 6.55 -9.44 7.32
CA GLY A 233 5.73 -10.54 6.89
C GLY A 233 5.54 -10.65 5.39
N PHE A 234 4.79 -11.70 5.03
CA PHE A 234 4.41 -11.99 3.65
C PHE A 234 2.93 -12.25 3.56
N THR A 235 2.30 -11.64 2.55
CA THR A 235 0.89 -11.87 2.22
C THR A 235 0.80 -12.75 0.98
N TYR A 236 -0.01 -13.81 1.05
CA TYR A 236 -0.47 -14.58 -0.09
C TYR A 236 -1.93 -14.20 -0.38
N ASN A 237 -2.18 -13.68 -1.56
CA ASN A 237 -3.49 -13.29 -2.03
C ASN A 237 -4.17 -14.45 -2.76
N PHE A 238 -5.42 -14.76 -2.42
CA PHE A 238 -6.22 -15.72 -3.18
C PHE A 238 -6.76 -15.05 -4.45
N LYS A 239 -7.13 -15.88 -5.40
CA LYS A 239 -7.73 -15.43 -6.64
C LYS A 239 -9.09 -14.81 -6.40
N ASN A 240 -9.33 -13.62 -6.96
CA ASN A 240 -10.66 -13.00 -6.97
C ASN A 240 -11.60 -13.79 -7.89
N PRO A 241 -12.71 -14.34 -7.38
CA PRO A 241 -13.63 -15.15 -8.16
C PRO A 241 -14.37 -14.34 -9.24
N ASP A 242 -14.59 -13.04 -9.03
CA ASP A 242 -15.36 -12.20 -9.94
C ASP A 242 -14.52 -11.74 -11.15
N THR A 243 -13.28 -11.38 -10.91
CA THR A 243 -12.38 -10.85 -11.94
C THR A 243 -11.43 -11.89 -12.50
N GLN A 244 -11.30 -13.05 -11.82
CA GLN A 244 -10.32 -14.08 -12.15
C GLN A 244 -8.87 -13.61 -12.06
N TYR A 245 -8.63 -12.49 -11.37
CA TYR A 245 -7.33 -11.91 -11.11
C TYR A 245 -6.77 -12.38 -9.77
N GLN A 246 -5.45 -12.46 -9.66
CA GLN A 246 -4.76 -12.79 -8.41
C GLN A 246 -3.52 -11.91 -8.27
N ASN A 247 -3.46 -11.14 -7.21
CA ASN A 247 -2.28 -10.38 -6.83
C ASN A 247 -1.12 -11.32 -6.51
N GLY A 248 0.09 -10.89 -6.79
CA GLY A 248 1.30 -11.60 -6.41
C GLY A 248 1.47 -11.69 -4.88
N ILE A 249 2.57 -12.29 -4.46
CA ILE A 249 2.98 -12.34 -3.05
C ILE A 249 3.57 -10.99 -2.67
N ASP A 250 3.14 -10.45 -1.53
CA ASP A 250 3.62 -9.19 -0.99
C ASP A 250 4.58 -9.43 0.17
N PHE A 251 5.66 -8.68 0.21
CA PHE A 251 6.51 -8.49 1.36
C PHE A 251 6.22 -7.13 1.99
N HIS A 252 6.14 -7.06 3.30
CA HIS A 252 6.00 -5.81 4.02
C HIS A 252 6.81 -5.80 5.31
N ILE A 253 7.18 -4.60 5.73
CA ILE A 253 7.80 -4.35 7.03
C ILE A 253 7.25 -3.04 7.59
N ASP A 254 6.78 -3.07 8.83
CA ASP A 254 6.45 -1.90 9.64
C ASP A 254 7.50 -1.72 10.72
N TRP A 255 7.86 -0.48 11.04
CA TRP A 255 8.78 -0.18 12.12
C TRP A 255 8.36 1.06 12.91
N GLY A 256 8.82 1.14 14.15
CA GLY A 256 8.68 2.31 15.01
C GLY A 256 9.92 2.48 15.87
N ALA A 257 10.28 3.72 16.14
CA ALA A 257 11.36 4.08 17.06
C ALA A 257 10.89 5.23 17.94
N SER A 258 10.90 5.05 19.25
CA SER A 258 10.29 5.98 20.20
C SER A 258 11.21 6.29 21.36
N GLN A 259 11.09 7.54 21.84
CA GLN A 259 11.62 8.01 23.10
C GLN A 259 10.48 8.27 24.07
N PHE A 260 10.43 7.55 25.17
CA PHE A 260 9.56 7.79 26.29
C PHE A 260 10.06 9.01 27.08
N LEU A 261 9.27 10.07 27.09
CA LEU A 261 9.53 11.31 27.83
C LEU A 261 9.08 11.18 29.30
N SER A 262 8.16 10.27 29.55
CA SER A 262 7.69 9.86 30.88
C SER A 262 7.25 8.40 30.81
N LYS A 263 6.77 7.82 31.92
CA LYS A 263 6.17 6.47 31.92
C LYS A 263 4.92 6.37 31.03
N GLN A 264 4.32 7.50 30.69
CA GLN A 264 3.04 7.57 29.99
C GLN A 264 3.17 8.12 28.56
N LEU A 265 4.05 9.09 28.34
CA LEU A 265 4.15 9.84 27.09
C LEU A 265 5.41 9.45 26.32
N PHE A 266 5.25 9.12 25.06
CA PHE A 266 6.36 8.96 24.13
C PHE A 266 6.13 9.71 22.81
N VAL A 267 7.23 10.05 22.16
CA VAL A 267 7.27 10.59 20.80
C VAL A 267 8.25 9.77 19.96
N GLY A 268 8.05 9.74 18.67
CA GLY A 268 8.94 8.96 17.82
C GLY A 268 8.66 9.09 16.33
N LEU A 269 9.27 8.19 15.60
CA LEU A 269 9.08 8.01 14.16
C LEU A 269 8.52 6.62 13.90
N VAL A 270 7.72 6.52 12.86
CA VAL A 270 7.18 5.27 12.32
C VAL A 270 7.42 5.22 10.83
N GLY A 271 7.45 4.02 10.29
CA GLY A 271 7.53 3.85 8.85
C GLY A 271 7.14 2.45 8.43
N TYR A 272 7.01 2.29 7.13
CA TYR A 272 6.76 1.01 6.49
C TYR A 272 7.43 0.93 5.12
N TYR A 273 7.66 -0.28 4.68
CA TYR A 273 8.04 -0.65 3.33
C TYR A 273 7.13 -1.77 2.86
N TYR A 274 6.54 -1.60 1.69
CA TYR A 274 5.72 -2.60 1.02
C TYR A 274 6.30 -2.86 -0.36
N GLN A 275 6.38 -4.13 -0.74
CA GLN A 275 6.86 -4.57 -2.04
C GLN A 275 6.16 -5.87 -2.45
N GLN A 276 5.46 -5.86 -3.55
CA GLN A 276 5.04 -7.08 -4.21
C GLN A 276 6.26 -7.76 -4.84
N ILE A 277 6.52 -9.02 -4.49
CA ILE A 277 7.75 -9.74 -4.87
C ILE A 277 7.55 -10.76 -5.99
N THR A 278 6.31 -11.13 -6.30
CA THR A 278 5.96 -11.95 -7.47
C THR A 278 4.98 -11.21 -8.36
N ASP A 279 4.95 -11.58 -9.63
CA ASP A 279 4.04 -11.00 -10.60
C ASP A 279 2.59 -11.42 -10.33
N ASP A 280 1.65 -10.59 -10.78
CA ASP A 280 0.22 -10.89 -10.76
C ASP A 280 -0.15 -11.95 -11.80
N PHE A 281 -1.27 -12.63 -11.57
CA PHE A 281 -1.83 -13.64 -12.47
C PHE A 281 -3.22 -13.23 -12.96
N GLY A 282 -3.59 -13.67 -14.18
CA GLY A 282 -4.91 -13.39 -14.75
C GLY A 282 -5.03 -12.05 -15.47
N GLN A 283 -3.92 -11.40 -15.75
CA GLN A 283 -3.91 -10.14 -16.50
C GLN A 283 -4.15 -10.33 -17.99
N PRO A 284 -4.66 -9.30 -18.70
CA PRO A 284 -4.53 -9.24 -20.14
C PRO A 284 -3.05 -9.30 -20.54
N PRO A 285 -2.65 -10.14 -21.51
CA PRO A 285 -1.23 -10.32 -21.89
C PRO A 285 -0.51 -9.03 -22.29
N ILE A 286 -1.26 -8.01 -22.70
CA ILE A 286 -0.74 -6.70 -23.12
C ILE A 286 -0.18 -5.88 -21.94
N LEU A 287 -0.49 -6.25 -20.70
CA LEU A 287 -0.15 -5.45 -19.53
C LEU A 287 1.16 -5.88 -18.85
N GLY A 288 1.68 -7.06 -19.11
CA GLY A 288 2.88 -7.60 -18.48
C GLY A 288 2.68 -7.97 -17.00
N GLY A 289 3.70 -8.53 -16.37
CA GLY A 289 3.74 -8.78 -14.93
C GLY A 289 4.18 -7.53 -14.18
N VAL A 290 3.49 -7.20 -13.09
CA VAL A 290 3.70 -5.94 -12.39
C VAL A 290 3.87 -6.18 -10.90
N ARG A 291 4.72 -5.36 -10.30
CA ARG A 291 5.01 -5.41 -8.87
C ARG A 291 4.85 -4.02 -8.27
N SER A 292 4.02 -3.91 -7.27
CA SER A 292 3.80 -2.66 -6.55
C SER A 292 4.82 -2.46 -5.43
N ARG A 293 5.16 -1.19 -5.15
CA ARG A 293 6.04 -0.78 -4.06
C ARG A 293 5.61 0.57 -3.50
N VAL A 294 5.78 0.75 -2.19
CA VAL A 294 5.69 2.06 -1.53
C VAL A 294 6.49 2.07 -0.24
N VAL A 295 6.98 3.24 0.12
CA VAL A 295 7.62 3.54 1.40
C VAL A 295 6.82 4.65 2.08
N GLY A 296 6.59 4.51 3.39
CA GLY A 296 5.98 5.55 4.20
C GLY A 296 6.80 5.83 5.44
N VAL A 297 6.94 7.10 5.80
CA VAL A 297 7.62 7.53 7.04
C VAL A 297 6.88 8.72 7.62
N GLY A 298 6.85 8.78 8.95
CA GLY A 298 6.25 9.92 9.62
C GLY A 298 6.38 9.92 11.15
N PRO A 299 5.86 10.94 11.81
CA PRO A 299 5.91 11.07 13.26
C PRO A 299 4.84 10.21 13.95
N GLN A 300 5.11 9.90 15.23
CA GLN A 300 4.12 9.36 16.14
C GLN A 300 4.21 10.03 17.51
N ILE A 301 3.07 10.04 18.22
CA ILE A 301 2.96 10.38 19.61
C ILE A 301 2.02 9.38 20.29
N GLY A 302 2.42 8.84 21.42
CA GLY A 302 1.61 7.88 22.17
C GLY A 302 1.49 8.25 23.63
N TYR A 303 0.33 7.93 24.20
CA TYR A 303 0.01 8.20 25.58
C TYR A 303 -0.65 6.99 26.25
N LEU A 304 -0.04 6.53 27.35
CA LEU A 304 -0.54 5.45 28.20
C LEU A 304 -1.24 6.07 29.41
N PHE A 305 -2.45 5.65 29.73
CA PHE A 305 -3.23 6.22 30.83
C PHE A 305 -4.06 5.16 31.54
N PRO A 306 -4.29 5.31 32.87
CA PRO A 306 -5.14 4.39 33.60
C PRO A 306 -6.62 4.62 33.28
N VAL A 307 -7.39 3.52 33.18
CA VAL A 307 -8.85 3.52 33.01
C VAL A 307 -9.42 2.54 34.04
N GLY A 308 -9.66 2.98 35.27
CA GLY A 308 -9.96 2.09 36.39
C GLY A 308 -8.82 1.11 36.63
N ASP A 309 -9.13 -0.19 36.57
CA ASP A 309 -8.12 -1.27 36.68
C ASP A 309 -7.46 -1.64 35.36
N LEU A 310 -7.85 -0.98 34.26
CA LEU A 310 -7.32 -1.21 32.91
C LEU A 310 -6.29 -0.15 32.55
N GLN A 311 -5.54 -0.43 31.48
CA GLN A 311 -4.63 0.51 30.85
C GLN A 311 -5.18 0.93 29.47
N GLY A 312 -5.34 2.24 29.30
CA GLY A 312 -5.63 2.85 28.02
C GLY A 312 -4.33 3.18 27.26
N TYR A 313 -4.39 3.10 25.95
CA TYR A 313 -3.33 3.48 25.04
C TYR A 313 -3.90 4.31 23.90
N LEU A 314 -3.43 5.53 23.75
CA LEU A 314 -3.73 6.41 22.65
C LEU A 314 -2.46 6.61 21.81
N ASN A 315 -2.55 6.42 20.50
CA ASN A 315 -1.44 6.65 19.58
C ASN A 315 -1.96 7.43 18.36
N LEU A 316 -1.29 8.53 18.05
CA LEU A 316 -1.48 9.25 16.81
C LEU A 316 -0.22 9.12 15.97
N LYS A 317 -0.36 8.71 14.73
CA LYS A 317 0.73 8.55 13.78
C LYS A 317 0.28 9.00 12.39
N GLY A 318 1.21 9.54 11.61
CA GLY A 318 0.94 9.93 10.25
C GLY A 318 2.13 9.58 9.37
N TYR A 319 1.87 9.32 8.09
CA TYR A 319 2.87 8.89 7.13
C TYR A 319 2.76 9.72 5.85
N GLY A 320 3.90 10.18 5.34
CA GLY A 320 4.05 10.62 3.97
C GLY A 320 4.62 9.47 3.13
N GLU A 321 3.98 9.16 2.02
CA GLU A 321 4.39 8.09 1.10
C GLU A 321 5.30 8.62 0.01
N PHE A 322 6.28 7.82 -0.39
CA PHE A 322 7.25 8.11 -1.45
C PHE A 322 7.83 6.81 -2.03
N ALA A 323 8.64 6.94 -3.09
CA ALA A 323 9.25 5.83 -3.81
C ALA A 323 8.22 4.78 -4.27
N GLU A 324 7.05 5.28 -4.64
CA GLU A 324 5.95 4.48 -5.18
C GLU A 324 6.32 3.94 -6.56
N GLU A 325 5.90 2.71 -6.79
CA GLU A 325 5.99 2.05 -8.08
C GLU A 325 4.72 1.24 -8.29
N ASN A 326 4.05 1.48 -9.41
CA ASN A 326 2.86 0.74 -9.83
C ASN A 326 1.67 0.80 -8.86
N ARG A 327 1.57 1.82 -8.02
CA ARG A 327 0.44 2.03 -7.09
C ARG A 327 0.22 3.51 -6.80
N PRO A 328 -0.98 3.89 -6.32
CA PRO A 328 -1.20 5.22 -5.77
C PRO A 328 -0.33 5.47 -4.54
N ALA A 329 0.06 6.71 -4.34
CA ALA A 329 0.75 7.18 -3.12
C ALA A 329 0.21 8.53 -2.67
N GLY A 330 0.46 8.86 -1.40
CA GLY A 330 0.00 10.11 -0.80
C GLY A 330 0.36 10.20 0.68
N TRP A 331 -0.63 10.29 1.54
CA TRP A 331 -0.44 10.32 2.99
C TRP A 331 -1.57 9.57 3.71
N ASN A 332 -1.26 9.08 4.90
CA ASN A 332 -2.23 8.43 5.76
C ASN A 332 -1.95 8.71 7.25
N THR A 333 -2.97 8.49 8.06
CA THR A 333 -2.91 8.68 9.51
C THR A 333 -3.83 7.71 10.22
#